data_749d04902c5c12084ff2e7b30c3836ac
#
_entry.id   749d04902c5c12084ff2e7b30c3836ac
#
_cell.length_a   1.000
_cell.length_b   1.000
_cell.length_c   1.000
_cell.angle_alpha   90.00
_cell.angle_beta   90.00
_cell.angle_gamma   90.00
#
_symmetry.space_group_name_H-M   'P 1'
#
loop_
_entity.id
_entity.type
_entity.pdbx_description
1 polymer ?
#
loop_
_entity_poly.entity_id
_entity_poly.type
_entity_poly.pdbx_seq_one_letter_code
_entity_poly.pdbx_strand_id
1 'polypeptide(L)'
;LTYKVQGGDTLWSISKRFGTTVDRLAELNHISNPNIIYRGQILEIPDIPGAIIYRVKSGDTLWAIADRFGTSVSDLVFTNAIANPNLIYVGQVLVIP
;
A
#
# COMPACT_ATOMS: atom_id res chain seq x y z
N LEU A 1 1.23 0.65 11.33
CA LEU A 1 0.58 1.21 10.14
C LEU A 1 -0.72 0.47 9.85
N THR A 2 -1.76 1.19 9.53
CA THR A 2 -3.04 0.58 9.14
C THR A 2 -3.32 0.81 7.67
N TYR A 3 -4.04 -0.14 7.06
CA TYR A 3 -4.45 -0.05 5.66
C TYR A 3 -5.93 -0.40 5.55
N LYS A 4 -6.69 0.41 4.83
CA LYS A 4 -8.10 0.16 4.56
C LYS A 4 -8.23 -0.60 3.23
N VAL A 5 -8.82 -1.78 3.28
CA VAL A 5 -8.99 -2.65 2.10
C VAL A 5 -9.86 -1.95 1.06
N GLN A 6 -9.38 -1.96 -0.19
CA GLN A 6 -10.08 -1.40 -1.34
C GLN A 6 -10.68 -2.50 -2.19
N GLY A 7 -11.63 -2.13 -3.05
CA GLY A 7 -12.20 -3.09 -3.99
C GLY A 7 -11.13 -3.72 -4.87
N GLY A 8 -11.15 -5.05 -5.01
CA GLY A 8 -10.16 -5.79 -5.77
C GLY A 8 -8.91 -6.20 -5.02
N ASP A 9 -8.72 -5.73 -3.78
CA ASP A 9 -7.58 -6.13 -2.96
C ASP A 9 -7.70 -7.57 -2.49
N THR A 10 -6.54 -8.22 -2.39
CA THR A 10 -6.40 -9.53 -1.75
C THR A 10 -5.29 -9.43 -0.72
N LEU A 11 -5.25 -10.33 0.25
CA LEU A 11 -4.13 -10.38 1.19
C LEU A 11 -2.81 -10.56 0.46
N TRP A 12 -2.83 -11.35 -0.63
CA TRP A 12 -1.63 -11.55 -1.44
C TRP A 12 -1.14 -10.24 -2.06
N SER A 13 -2.03 -9.46 -2.69
CA SER A 13 -1.64 -8.19 -3.31
C SER A 13 -1.18 -7.17 -2.28
N ILE A 14 -1.86 -7.12 -1.14
CA ILE A 14 -1.48 -6.24 -0.03
C ILE A 14 -0.12 -6.63 0.54
N SER A 15 0.13 -7.94 0.72
CA SER A 15 1.41 -8.42 1.24
C SER A 15 2.57 -8.05 0.32
N LYS A 16 2.37 -8.16 -0.99
CA LYS A 16 3.39 -7.78 -1.97
C LYS A 16 3.67 -6.29 -1.94
N ARG A 17 2.61 -5.48 -1.83
CA ARG A 17 2.75 -4.02 -1.78
C ARG A 17 3.57 -3.57 -0.57
N PHE A 18 3.33 -4.18 0.58
CA PHE A 18 3.97 -3.77 1.83
C PHE A 18 5.19 -4.62 2.20
N GLY A 19 5.63 -5.51 1.31
CA GLY A 19 6.85 -6.29 1.51
C GLY A 19 6.76 -7.33 2.63
N THR A 20 5.57 -7.84 2.90
CA THR A 20 5.34 -8.86 3.92
C THR A 20 4.78 -10.13 3.27
N THR A 21 4.21 -11.03 4.05
CA THR A 21 3.63 -12.27 3.57
C THR A 21 2.16 -12.37 3.95
N VAL A 22 1.40 -13.18 3.21
CA VAL A 22 -0.01 -13.45 3.53
C VAL A 22 -0.13 -14.03 4.94
N ASP A 23 0.77 -14.96 5.31
CA ASP A 23 0.73 -15.60 6.62
C ASP A 23 0.92 -14.58 7.74
N ARG A 24 1.84 -13.65 7.59
CA ARG A 24 2.08 -12.61 8.59
C ARG A 24 0.90 -11.66 8.71
N LEU A 25 0.31 -11.24 7.59
CA LEU A 25 -0.87 -10.40 7.61
C LEU A 25 -2.05 -11.09 8.27
N ALA A 26 -2.29 -12.35 7.93
CA ALA A 26 -3.39 -13.13 8.49
C ALA A 26 -3.21 -13.32 10.00
N GLU A 27 -2.00 -13.66 10.43
CA GLU A 27 -1.69 -13.85 11.85
C GLU A 27 -1.88 -12.55 12.64
N LEU A 28 -1.31 -11.45 12.15
CA LEU A 28 -1.39 -10.16 12.83
C LEU A 28 -2.82 -9.64 12.96
N ASN A 29 -3.66 -9.93 11.98
CA ASN A 29 -5.05 -9.45 11.92
C ASN A 29 -6.08 -10.49 12.34
N HIS A 30 -5.65 -11.65 12.84
CA HIS A 30 -6.54 -12.74 13.30
C HIS A 30 -7.49 -13.20 12.20
N ILE A 31 -6.99 -13.31 10.96
CA ILE A 31 -7.78 -13.75 9.81
C ILE A 31 -7.67 -15.26 9.68
N SER A 32 -8.80 -15.97 9.89
CA SER A 32 -8.83 -17.43 9.80
C SER A 32 -8.70 -17.94 8.38
N ASN A 33 -9.35 -17.26 7.43
CA ASN A 33 -9.31 -17.63 6.02
C ASN A 33 -8.67 -16.50 5.23
N PRO A 34 -7.42 -16.68 4.74
CA PRO A 34 -6.71 -15.62 4.04
C PRO A 34 -7.32 -15.25 2.68
N ASN A 35 -8.27 -16.03 2.18
CA ASN A 35 -8.98 -15.71 0.95
C ASN A 35 -10.18 -14.80 1.18
N ILE A 36 -10.51 -14.49 2.44
CA ILE A 36 -11.68 -13.67 2.79
C ILE A 36 -11.24 -12.40 3.49
N ILE A 37 -11.26 -11.30 2.77
CA ILE A 37 -11.16 -9.96 3.32
C ILE A 37 -12.27 -9.12 2.70
N TYR A 38 -12.65 -8.05 3.38
CA TYR A 38 -13.79 -7.23 2.98
C TYR A 38 -13.34 -5.81 2.66
N ARG A 39 -13.91 -5.25 1.62
CA ARG A 39 -13.72 -3.84 1.29
C ARG A 39 -14.10 -2.98 2.49
N GLY A 40 -13.23 -2.04 2.84
CA GLY A 40 -13.39 -1.18 4.00
C GLY A 40 -12.83 -1.74 5.30
N GLN A 41 -12.40 -3.01 5.30
CA GLN A 41 -11.76 -3.62 6.47
C GLN A 41 -10.45 -2.92 6.77
N ILE A 42 -10.17 -2.69 8.05
CA ILE A 42 -8.91 -2.09 8.48
C ILE A 42 -7.94 -3.18 8.87
N LEU A 43 -6.78 -3.20 8.22
CA LEU A 43 -5.73 -4.18 8.49
C LEU A 43 -4.53 -3.50 9.16
N GLU A 44 -3.98 -4.17 10.17
CA GLU A 44 -2.67 -3.81 10.70
C GLU A 44 -1.60 -4.33 9.75
N ILE A 45 -0.65 -3.45 9.41
CA ILE A 45 0.47 -3.80 8.54
C ILE A 45 1.72 -3.84 9.41
N PRO A 46 2.51 -4.94 9.36
CA PRO A 46 3.72 -5.02 10.15
C PRO A 46 4.74 -3.98 9.71
N ASP A 47 5.50 -3.44 10.66
CA ASP A 47 6.59 -2.54 10.37
C ASP A 47 7.69 -3.29 9.63
N ILE A 48 8.18 -2.69 8.53
CA ILE A 48 9.22 -3.28 7.71
C ILE A 48 10.46 -2.41 7.82
N PRO A 49 11.55 -2.90 8.43
CA PRO A 49 12.79 -2.14 8.51
C PRO A 49 13.26 -1.71 7.12
N GLY A 50 13.57 -0.43 6.97
CA GLY A 50 14.04 0.12 5.71
C GLY A 50 12.97 0.51 4.70
N ALA A 51 11.70 0.18 4.95
CA ALA A 51 10.61 0.62 4.08
C ALA A 51 10.26 2.08 4.35
N ILE A 52 10.07 2.84 3.28
CA ILE A 52 9.60 4.22 3.39
C ILE A 52 8.11 4.23 3.06
N ILE A 53 7.33 4.71 4.01
CA ILE A 53 5.88 4.84 3.85
C ILE A 53 5.54 6.32 3.79
N TYR A 54 4.84 6.73 2.75
CA TYR A 54 4.44 8.12 2.56
C TYR A 54 2.92 8.22 2.45
N ARG A 55 2.34 9.17 3.18
CA ARG A 55 0.91 9.46 3.09
C ARG A 55 0.70 10.70 2.23
N VAL A 56 -0.10 10.56 1.19
CA VAL A 56 -0.36 11.63 0.22
C VAL A 56 -1.04 12.82 0.89
N LYS A 57 -0.53 14.01 0.61
CA LYS A 57 -1.06 15.29 1.11
C LYS A 57 -1.70 16.07 -0.02
N SER A 58 -2.51 17.05 0.33
CA SER A 58 -3.13 17.95 -0.64
C SER A 58 -2.07 18.62 -1.51
N GLY A 59 -2.28 18.60 -2.83
CA GLY A 59 -1.35 19.17 -3.80
C GLY A 59 -0.25 18.23 -4.26
N ASP A 60 -0.14 17.03 -3.69
CA ASP A 60 0.88 16.06 -4.12
C ASP A 60 0.54 15.47 -5.48
N THR A 61 1.60 15.19 -6.25
CA THR A 61 1.52 14.40 -7.48
C THR A 61 2.52 13.26 -7.38
N LEU A 62 2.28 12.17 -8.12
CA LEU A 62 3.25 11.07 -8.15
C LEU A 62 4.60 11.53 -8.70
N TRP A 63 4.59 12.44 -9.65
CA TRP A 63 5.83 12.99 -10.23
C TRP A 63 6.67 13.70 -9.15
N ALA A 64 6.04 14.57 -8.36
CA ALA A 64 6.73 15.31 -7.31
C ALA A 64 7.20 14.37 -6.19
N ILE A 65 6.39 13.36 -5.83
CA ILE A 65 6.75 12.37 -4.83
C ILE A 65 7.95 11.55 -5.33
N ALA A 66 7.92 11.10 -6.58
CA ALA A 66 9.02 10.34 -7.17
C ALA A 66 10.32 11.14 -7.16
N ASP A 67 10.26 12.40 -7.54
CA ASP A 67 11.41 13.29 -7.55
C ASP A 67 12.00 13.49 -6.15
N ARG A 68 11.13 13.69 -5.15
CA ARG A 68 11.55 13.90 -3.76
C ARG A 68 12.29 12.69 -3.21
N PHE A 69 11.83 11.48 -3.52
CA PHE A 69 12.38 10.25 -2.96
C PHE A 69 13.39 9.55 -3.88
N GLY A 70 13.73 10.16 -5.01
CA GLY A 70 14.74 9.60 -5.92
C GLY A 70 14.30 8.35 -6.64
N THR A 71 13.01 8.21 -6.89
CA THR A 71 12.43 7.08 -7.63
C THR A 71 11.74 7.58 -8.90
N SER A 72 10.97 6.73 -9.56
CA SER A 72 10.24 7.08 -10.78
C SER A 72 8.74 6.89 -10.58
N VAL A 73 7.95 7.59 -11.40
CA VAL A 73 6.50 7.40 -11.41
C VAL A 73 6.16 5.96 -11.75
N SER A 74 6.88 5.36 -12.71
CA SER A 74 6.68 3.96 -13.09
C SER A 74 6.88 3.01 -11.92
N ASP A 75 7.92 3.22 -11.12
CA ASP A 75 8.20 2.39 -9.96
C ASP A 75 7.14 2.57 -8.88
N LEU A 76 6.70 3.80 -8.65
CA LEU A 76 5.63 4.07 -7.69
C LEU A 76 4.32 3.41 -8.13
N VAL A 77 3.98 3.51 -9.41
CA VAL A 77 2.78 2.89 -9.98
C VAL A 77 2.82 1.39 -9.82
N PHE A 78 3.95 0.77 -10.15
CA PHE A 78 4.13 -0.68 -10.07
C PHE A 78 4.05 -1.16 -8.62
N THR A 79 4.82 -0.52 -7.72
CA THR A 79 4.89 -0.92 -6.32
C THR A 79 3.54 -0.80 -5.61
N ASN A 80 2.76 0.23 -5.98
CA ASN A 80 1.51 0.56 -5.29
C ASN A 80 0.25 0.13 -6.07
N ALA A 81 0.41 -0.56 -7.17
CA ALA A 81 -0.70 -1.04 -8.02
C ALA A 81 -1.67 0.10 -8.39
N ILE A 82 -1.11 1.24 -8.81
CA ILE A 82 -1.90 2.42 -9.17
C ILE A 82 -2.37 2.29 -10.62
N ALA A 83 -3.69 2.29 -10.83
CA ALA A 83 -4.27 2.14 -12.16
C ALA A 83 -4.08 3.38 -13.03
N ASN A 84 -4.21 4.57 -12.42
CA ASN A 84 -4.06 5.85 -13.13
C ASN A 84 -3.07 6.73 -12.38
N PRO A 85 -1.87 6.99 -12.94
CA PRO A 85 -0.84 7.78 -12.24
C PRO A 85 -1.22 9.24 -11.99
N ASN A 86 -2.27 9.73 -12.65
CA ASN A 86 -2.77 11.09 -12.43
C ASN A 86 -3.83 11.14 -11.31
N LEU A 87 -4.20 10.00 -10.75
CA LEU A 87 -5.23 9.89 -9.73
C LEU A 87 -4.67 9.31 -8.45
N ILE A 88 -4.25 10.19 -7.55
CA ILE A 88 -3.92 9.82 -6.18
C ILE A 88 -4.77 10.68 -5.25
N TYR A 89 -5.00 10.18 -4.04
CA TYR A 89 -5.94 10.80 -3.11
C TYR A 89 -5.23 11.22 -1.83
N VAL A 90 -5.66 12.34 -1.26
CA VAL A 90 -5.17 12.78 0.05
C VAL A 90 -5.42 11.68 1.09
N GLY A 91 -4.39 11.35 1.84
CA GLY A 91 -4.45 10.27 2.83
C GLY A 91 -4.09 8.90 2.28
N GLN A 92 -3.93 8.76 0.97
CA GLN A 92 -3.50 7.50 0.37
C GLN A 92 -2.11 7.14 0.86
N VAL A 93 -1.92 5.86 1.21
CA VAL A 93 -0.63 5.35 1.68
C VAL A 93 0.15 4.80 0.49
N LEU A 94 1.38 5.28 0.33
CA LEU A 94 2.28 4.82 -0.72
C LEU A 94 3.51 4.18 -0.09
N VAL A 95 3.93 3.05 -0.64
CA VAL A 95 5.23 2.45 -0.35
C VAL A 95 6.22 3.01 -1.38
N ILE A 96 7.32 3.58 -0.89
CA ILE A 96 8.37 4.12 -1.73
C ILE A 96 9.40 3.02 -1.95
N PRO A 97 9.62 2.58 -3.20
CA PRO A 97 10.56 1.51 -3.49
C PRO A 97 12.03 1.91 -3.30
#